data_085b262a9a5448a41db7934686691bcf
#
_entry.id   085b262a9a5448a41db7934686691bcf
#
_cell.length_a   1.000
_cell.length_b   1.000
_cell.length_c   1.000
_cell.angle_alpha   90.00
_cell.angle_beta   90.00
_cell.angle_gamma   90.00
#
_symmetry.space_group_name_H-M   'P 1'
#
loop_
_entity.id
_entity.type
_entity.pdbx_description
1 polymer ?
#
loop_
_entity_poly.entity_id
_entity_poly.type
_entity_poly.pdbx_seq_one_letter_code
_entity_poly.pdbx_strand_id
1 'polypeptide(L)'
;MGTSLLTTSQKNSLNNVFNDIHQTFGRPITIYQSATETVLVTNPDNNFLYQQAPMNSITSTVIQSGVYLARILWGKKEDLVPFAGGGLTQNQIRLQEGHARIKIDPTGAAYIANAERIVFDNYTMMIDTSPRPHGLFDPNFRTLYLKPLQ
;
A
#
# COMPACT_ATOMS: atom_id res chain seq x y z
N MET A 1 -7.56 -35.19 -8.00
CA MET A 1 -7.99 -34.13 -7.05
C MET A 1 -7.30 -34.39 -5.72
N GLY A 2 -6.42 -33.50 -5.29
CA GLY A 2 -5.77 -33.63 -4.00
C GLY A 2 -6.80 -33.42 -2.88
N THR A 3 -6.98 -34.39 -2.03
CA THR A 3 -7.78 -34.25 -0.79
C THR A 3 -7.00 -33.34 0.15
N SER A 4 -7.58 -32.16 0.47
CA SER A 4 -7.00 -31.26 1.45
C SER A 4 -6.98 -31.92 2.84
N LEU A 5 -5.83 -31.91 3.51
CA LEU A 5 -5.66 -32.42 4.88
C LEU A 5 -6.47 -31.64 5.92
N LEU A 6 -6.86 -30.39 5.60
CA LEU A 6 -7.62 -29.52 6.48
C LEU A 6 -9.03 -29.33 5.96
N THR A 7 -9.99 -29.37 6.87
CA THR A 7 -11.39 -29.05 6.58
C THR A 7 -11.55 -27.53 6.34
N THR A 8 -12.61 -27.14 5.66
CA THR A 8 -12.95 -25.72 5.45
C THR A 8 -13.06 -24.95 6.77
N SER A 9 -13.64 -25.59 7.80
CA SER A 9 -13.76 -24.98 9.13
C SER A 9 -12.40 -24.72 9.77
N GLN A 10 -11.46 -25.66 9.66
CA GLN A 10 -10.10 -25.49 10.17
C GLN A 10 -9.34 -24.39 9.43
N LYS A 11 -9.50 -24.30 8.11
CA LYS A 11 -8.90 -23.23 7.32
C LYS A 11 -9.45 -21.86 7.72
N ASN A 12 -10.77 -21.75 7.92
CA ASN A 12 -11.41 -20.51 8.37
C ASN A 12 -10.93 -20.10 9.77
N SER A 13 -10.78 -21.06 10.69
CA SER A 13 -10.27 -20.79 12.03
C SER A 13 -8.83 -20.24 11.98
N LEU A 14 -7.97 -20.80 11.15
CA LEU A 14 -6.61 -20.30 10.95
C LEU A 14 -6.60 -18.90 10.32
N ASN A 15 -7.44 -18.65 9.33
CA ASN A 15 -7.57 -17.32 8.73
C ASN A 15 -8.04 -16.27 9.74
N ASN A 16 -8.95 -16.63 10.64
CA ASN A 16 -9.41 -15.75 11.72
C ASN A 16 -8.27 -15.40 12.68
N VAL A 17 -7.42 -16.37 13.04
CA VAL A 17 -6.23 -16.11 13.86
C VAL A 17 -5.28 -15.14 13.16
N PHE A 18 -5.06 -15.29 11.85
CA PHE A 18 -4.20 -14.34 11.12
C PHE A 18 -4.80 -12.94 11.03
N ASN A 19 -6.11 -12.83 10.90
CA ASN A 19 -6.81 -11.55 10.92
C ASN A 19 -6.71 -10.88 12.31
N ASP A 20 -6.87 -11.65 13.37
CA ASP A 20 -6.71 -11.17 14.76
C ASP A 20 -5.29 -10.67 15.02
N ILE A 21 -4.28 -11.43 14.59
CA ILE A 21 -2.88 -10.99 14.64
C ILE A 21 -2.68 -9.70 13.82
N HIS A 22 -3.34 -9.59 12.66
CA HIS A 22 -3.23 -8.38 11.86
C HIS A 22 -3.83 -7.17 12.56
N GLN A 23 -4.98 -7.31 13.19
CA GLN A 23 -5.63 -6.25 13.95
C GLN A 23 -4.86 -5.88 15.21
N THR A 24 -4.31 -6.87 15.91
CA THR A 24 -3.55 -6.65 17.15
C THR A 24 -2.23 -5.92 16.92
N PHE A 25 -1.50 -6.28 15.87
CA PHE A 25 -0.16 -5.72 15.56
C PHE A 25 -0.16 -4.73 14.39
N GLY A 26 -1.32 -4.47 13.81
CA GLY A 26 -1.46 -3.47 12.76
C GLY A 26 -1.30 -2.05 13.30
N ARG A 27 -0.66 -1.19 12.51
CA ARG A 27 -0.56 0.25 12.76
C ARG A 27 -1.32 1.00 11.68
N PRO A 28 -1.95 2.13 12.01
CA PRO A 28 -2.60 2.94 11.01
C PRO A 28 -1.55 3.57 10.08
N ILE A 29 -1.79 3.43 8.80
CA ILE A 29 -1.04 4.11 7.74
C ILE A 29 -1.99 5.00 6.96
N THR A 30 -1.55 6.18 6.57
CA THR A 30 -2.33 7.09 5.72
C THR A 30 -1.79 7.01 4.29
N ILE A 31 -2.66 6.66 3.36
CA ILE A 31 -2.34 6.52 1.95
C ILE A 31 -2.91 7.74 1.22
N TYR A 32 -2.07 8.46 0.49
CA TYR A 32 -2.46 9.60 -0.32
C TYR A 32 -2.39 9.20 -1.78
N GLN A 33 -3.49 9.40 -2.49
CA GLN A 33 -3.54 9.21 -3.94
C GLN A 33 -3.09 10.46 -4.67
N SER A 34 -2.75 10.32 -5.95
CA SER A 34 -2.43 11.44 -6.82
C SER A 34 -3.58 12.44 -6.85
N ALA A 35 -3.21 13.71 -6.82
CA ALA A 35 -4.18 14.78 -6.86
C ALA A 35 -4.99 14.75 -8.17
N THR A 36 -6.32 14.83 -8.04
CA THR A 36 -7.20 15.01 -9.20
C THR A 36 -7.45 16.49 -9.37
N GLU A 37 -7.06 17.02 -10.52
CA GLU A 37 -7.31 18.40 -10.90
C GLU A 37 -8.64 18.52 -11.63
N THR A 38 -9.55 19.30 -11.07
CA THR A 38 -10.84 19.60 -11.70
C THR A 38 -10.88 21.09 -12.02
N VAL A 39 -10.98 21.41 -13.31
CA VAL A 39 -11.16 22.80 -13.76
C VAL A 39 -12.66 23.12 -13.74
N LEU A 40 -13.06 23.99 -12.82
CA LEU A 40 -14.42 24.52 -12.75
C LEU A 40 -14.47 25.86 -13.51
N VAL A 41 -15.20 25.88 -14.59
CA VAL A 41 -15.50 27.12 -15.31
C VAL A 41 -16.66 27.78 -14.59
N THR A 42 -16.41 28.88 -13.90
CA THR A 42 -17.40 29.57 -13.07
C THR A 42 -18.15 30.70 -13.78
N ASN A 43 -17.82 30.99 -15.03
CA ASN A 43 -18.48 32.08 -15.77
C ASN A 43 -19.53 31.55 -16.72
N PRO A 44 -20.84 31.68 -16.39
CA PRO A 44 -21.94 31.27 -17.27
C PRO A 44 -22.08 32.17 -18.51
N ASP A 45 -21.47 33.35 -18.52
CA ASP A 45 -21.51 34.32 -19.61
C ASP A 45 -20.39 34.13 -20.65
N ASN A 46 -19.73 33.00 -20.64
CA ASN A 46 -18.67 32.69 -21.58
C ASN A 46 -19.28 32.52 -23.00
N ASN A 47 -19.23 33.56 -23.78
CA ASN A 47 -19.73 33.55 -25.15
C ASN A 47 -18.72 32.84 -26.07
N PHE A 48 -18.96 31.57 -26.33
CA PHE A 48 -18.11 30.73 -27.17
C PHE A 48 -17.86 31.27 -28.58
N LEU A 49 -18.75 32.16 -29.05
CA LEU A 49 -18.66 32.80 -30.37
C LEU A 49 -17.54 33.83 -30.49
N TYR A 50 -17.02 34.38 -29.36
CA TYR A 50 -16.01 35.44 -29.40
C TYR A 50 -14.62 34.97 -28.96
N GLN A 51 -14.37 33.67 -28.83
CA GLN A 51 -13.06 33.10 -28.45
C GLN A 51 -12.41 33.78 -27.22
N GLN A 52 -13.20 34.35 -26.34
CA GLN A 52 -12.68 34.90 -25.11
C GLN A 52 -12.29 33.72 -24.19
N ALA A 53 -11.00 33.64 -23.89
CA ALA A 53 -10.51 32.70 -22.89
C ALA A 53 -11.30 32.89 -21.57
N PRO A 54 -11.75 31.84 -20.90
CA PRO A 54 -12.46 31.96 -19.64
C PRO A 54 -11.57 32.71 -18.65
N MET A 55 -11.92 33.92 -18.31
CA MET A 55 -11.11 34.76 -17.42
C MET A 55 -11.08 34.27 -15.98
N ASN A 56 -11.92 33.30 -15.60
CA ASN A 56 -11.99 32.76 -14.26
C ASN A 56 -12.16 31.24 -14.30
N SER A 57 -11.12 30.50 -14.62
CA SER A 57 -11.08 29.07 -14.35
C SER A 57 -10.53 28.87 -12.92
N ILE A 58 -11.37 28.33 -12.03
CA ILE A 58 -10.90 27.89 -10.72
C ILE A 58 -10.48 26.43 -10.85
N THR A 59 -9.21 26.18 -10.67
CA THR A 59 -8.68 24.82 -10.58
C THR A 59 -8.82 24.33 -9.15
N SER A 60 -9.65 23.32 -8.93
CA SER A 60 -9.75 22.66 -7.63
C SER A 60 -8.91 21.38 -7.67
N THR A 61 -7.92 21.32 -6.80
CA THR A 61 -7.07 20.14 -6.63
C THR A 61 -7.57 19.36 -5.41
N VAL A 62 -8.06 18.16 -5.64
CA VAL A 62 -8.54 17.28 -4.56
C VAL A 62 -7.57 16.14 -4.38
N ILE A 63 -6.96 16.06 -3.19
CA ILE A 63 -6.11 14.93 -2.77
C ILE A 63 -7.00 13.98 -1.98
N GLN A 64 -7.13 12.75 -2.46
CA GLN A 64 -7.84 11.71 -1.75
C GLN A 64 -6.86 10.99 -0.81
N SER A 65 -7.29 10.75 0.42
CA SER A 65 -6.53 9.98 1.40
C SER A 65 -7.41 8.96 2.10
N GLY A 66 -6.81 7.84 2.49
CA GLY A 66 -7.48 6.79 3.27
C GLY A 66 -6.56 6.26 4.36
N VAL A 67 -7.14 5.87 5.49
CA VAL A 67 -6.40 5.27 6.61
C VAL A 67 -6.68 3.78 6.63
N TYR A 68 -5.63 2.97 6.64
CA TYR A 68 -5.69 1.51 6.65
C TYR A 68 -4.75 0.96 7.71
N LEU A 69 -5.07 -0.24 8.22
CA LEU A 69 -4.17 -0.96 9.12
C LEU A 69 -3.14 -1.74 8.31
N ALA A 70 -1.87 -1.63 8.71
CA ALA A 70 -0.79 -2.40 8.12
C ALA A 70 0.18 -2.90 9.20
N ARG A 71 0.68 -4.11 9.02
CA ARG A 71 1.82 -4.60 9.81
C ARG A 71 3.10 -4.15 9.13
N ILE A 72 3.95 -3.43 9.87
CA ILE A 72 5.15 -2.79 9.35
C ILE A 72 6.38 -3.52 9.88
N LEU A 73 7.28 -3.87 8.99
CA LEU A 73 8.60 -4.38 9.31
C LEU A 73 9.66 -3.45 8.69
N TRP A 74 10.47 -2.84 9.53
CA TRP A 74 11.57 -1.99 9.11
C TRP A 74 12.81 -2.83 8.76
N GLY A 75 13.53 -2.41 7.72
CA GLY A 75 14.84 -2.93 7.38
C GLY A 75 15.88 -2.49 8.42
N LYS A 76 16.66 -3.43 8.91
CA LYS A 76 17.77 -3.19 9.82
C LYS A 76 19.08 -3.42 9.10
N LYS A 77 20.12 -2.69 9.53
CA LYS A 77 21.48 -2.87 9.02
C LYS A 77 22.04 -4.26 9.31
N GLU A 78 21.58 -4.89 10.38
CA GLU A 78 21.99 -6.23 10.83
C GLU A 78 21.43 -7.38 9.99
N ASP A 79 20.37 -7.15 9.20
CA ASP A 79 19.84 -8.16 8.26
C ASP A 79 20.81 -8.48 7.11
N LEU A 80 21.98 -7.83 7.10
CA LEU A 80 23.08 -8.08 6.18
C LEU A 80 24.01 -9.24 6.61
N VAL A 81 23.83 -9.82 7.81
CA VAL A 81 24.63 -10.94 8.25
C VAL A 81 24.21 -12.18 7.46
N PRO A 82 25.09 -12.73 6.60
CA PRO A 82 24.78 -13.98 5.94
C PRO A 82 24.58 -15.05 7.00
N PHE A 83 23.45 -15.74 6.95
CA PHE A 83 23.19 -16.88 7.81
C PHE A 83 24.35 -17.87 7.61
N ALA A 84 25.19 -18.00 8.63
CA ALA A 84 26.36 -18.88 8.57
C ALA A 84 25.87 -20.34 8.44
N GLY A 85 25.94 -20.91 7.23
CA GLY A 85 25.68 -22.32 7.00
C GLY A 85 24.71 -22.69 5.88
N GLY A 86 24.04 -21.77 5.24
CA GLY A 86 23.12 -22.05 4.13
C GLY A 86 23.59 -21.38 2.84
N GLY A 87 23.69 -22.14 1.76
CA GLY A 87 23.99 -21.58 0.44
C GLY A 87 23.11 -20.40 0.11
N LEU A 88 23.71 -19.34 -0.38
CA LEU A 88 23.04 -18.12 -0.82
C LEU A 88 22.02 -18.45 -1.92
N THR A 89 20.77 -18.63 -1.55
CA THR A 89 19.69 -18.57 -2.53
C THR A 89 19.54 -17.10 -2.92
N GLN A 90 19.91 -16.82 -4.16
CA GLN A 90 19.99 -15.47 -4.76
C GLN A 90 18.65 -14.69 -4.76
N ASN A 91 17.58 -15.20 -4.18
CA ASN A 91 16.23 -14.64 -4.24
C ASN A 91 15.72 -14.05 -2.93
N GLN A 92 16.57 -13.86 -1.94
CA GLN A 92 16.16 -13.12 -0.74
C GLN A 92 16.21 -11.63 -1.03
N ILE A 93 15.03 -11.02 -1.15
CA ILE A 93 14.91 -9.56 -1.18
C ILE A 93 15.36 -9.06 0.20
N ARG A 94 16.56 -8.52 0.26
CA ARG A 94 17.08 -7.90 1.48
C ARG A 94 16.38 -6.56 1.67
N LEU A 95 15.77 -6.39 2.82
CA LEU A 95 15.18 -5.11 3.20
C LEU A 95 16.32 -4.17 3.59
N GLN A 96 16.52 -3.10 2.83
CA GLN A 96 17.56 -2.11 3.11
C GLN A 96 17.18 -1.25 4.32
N GLU A 97 18.21 -0.70 4.98
CA GLU A 97 17.98 0.27 6.07
C GLU A 97 17.15 1.45 5.56
N GLY A 98 16.15 1.87 6.34
CA GLY A 98 15.21 2.91 5.94
C GLY A 98 14.08 2.45 5.02
N HIS A 99 14.12 1.23 4.48
CA HIS A 99 13.01 0.64 3.75
C HIS A 99 12.06 -0.09 4.70
N ALA A 100 10.81 -0.19 4.32
CA ALA A 100 9.80 -0.89 5.08
C ALA A 100 9.10 -1.96 4.24
N ARG A 101 8.81 -3.10 4.86
CA ARG A 101 7.89 -4.10 4.30
C ARG A 101 6.57 -3.98 5.03
N ILE A 102 5.50 -3.76 4.30
CA ILE A 102 4.16 -3.72 4.90
C ILE A 102 3.32 -4.90 4.45
N LYS A 103 2.45 -5.35 5.34
CA LYS A 103 1.37 -6.29 5.05
C LYS A 103 0.06 -5.58 5.33
N ILE A 104 -0.80 -5.53 4.33
CA ILE A 104 -2.07 -4.83 4.36
C ILE A 104 -3.18 -5.75 3.83
N ASP A 105 -4.41 -5.47 4.20
CA ASP A 105 -5.59 -6.16 3.69
C ASP A 105 -5.81 -5.89 2.18
N PRO A 106 -6.60 -6.70 1.49
CA PRO A 106 -6.83 -6.53 0.05
C PRO A 106 -7.48 -5.18 -0.31
N THR A 107 -8.31 -4.62 0.58
CA THR A 107 -8.98 -3.33 0.37
C THR A 107 -7.97 -2.18 0.37
N GLY A 108 -7.11 -2.14 1.38
CA GLY A 108 -6.01 -1.18 1.45
C GLY A 108 -5.01 -1.35 0.30
N ALA A 109 -4.75 -2.59 -0.10
CA ALA A 109 -3.86 -2.88 -1.23
C ALA A 109 -4.43 -2.37 -2.56
N ALA A 110 -5.74 -2.45 -2.77
CA ALA A 110 -6.40 -1.88 -3.95
C ALA A 110 -6.30 -0.34 -3.95
N TYR A 111 -6.43 0.28 -2.78
CA TYR A 111 -6.29 1.72 -2.62
C TYR A 111 -4.84 2.18 -2.86
N ILE A 112 -3.87 1.39 -2.42
CA ILE A 112 -2.43 1.64 -2.63
C ILE A 112 -2.04 1.63 -4.12
N ALA A 113 -2.72 0.89 -4.98
CA ALA A 113 -2.35 0.79 -6.39
C ALA A 113 -2.24 2.16 -7.09
N ASN A 114 -2.99 3.16 -6.63
CA ASN A 114 -2.99 4.53 -7.14
C ASN A 114 -2.34 5.54 -6.17
N ALA A 115 -1.58 5.05 -5.19
CA ALA A 115 -0.98 5.90 -4.17
C ALA A 115 0.26 6.61 -4.68
N GLU A 116 0.36 7.90 -4.38
CA GLU A 116 1.55 8.71 -4.60
C GLU A 116 2.52 8.58 -3.42
N ARG A 117 1.97 8.62 -2.20
CA ARG A 117 2.76 8.51 -0.97
C ARG A 117 1.99 7.83 0.15
N ILE A 118 2.73 7.24 1.06
CA ILE A 118 2.22 6.58 2.26
C ILE A 118 2.91 7.18 3.47
N VAL A 119 2.14 7.59 4.47
CA VAL A 119 2.65 8.22 5.68
C VAL A 119 2.30 7.36 6.90
N PHE A 120 3.30 7.05 7.71
CA PHE A 120 3.16 6.38 9.00
C PHE A 120 4.37 6.69 9.89
N ASP A 121 4.18 6.73 11.19
CA ASP A 121 5.22 6.99 12.19
C ASP A 121 6.11 8.23 11.84
N ASN A 122 5.53 9.28 11.27
CA ASN A 122 6.21 10.49 10.77
C ASN A 122 7.15 10.27 9.58
N TYR A 123 7.14 9.10 8.96
CA TYR A 123 7.89 8.83 7.74
C TYR A 123 6.98 8.94 6.52
N THR A 124 7.50 9.56 5.48
CA THR A 124 6.85 9.58 4.16
C THR A 124 7.57 8.60 3.25
N MET A 125 6.81 7.66 2.75
CA MET A 125 7.33 6.55 1.95
C MET A 125 6.63 6.52 0.58
N MET A 126 7.32 5.95 -0.40
CA MET A 126 6.75 5.63 -1.71
C MET A 126 6.81 4.13 -1.97
N ILE A 127 5.99 3.66 -2.89
CA ILE A 127 5.93 2.25 -3.26
C ILE A 127 7.17 1.89 -4.06
N ASP A 128 7.83 0.81 -3.67
CA ASP A 128 8.98 0.25 -4.38
C ASP A 128 8.58 -0.98 -5.20
N THR A 129 7.66 -1.81 -4.72
CA THR A 129 7.21 -3.02 -5.42
C THR A 129 5.70 -3.14 -5.46
N SER A 130 5.20 -3.79 -6.50
CA SER A 130 3.76 -4.11 -6.62
C SER A 130 3.29 -5.01 -5.48
N PRO A 131 2.03 -4.86 -5.03
CA PRO A 131 1.44 -5.71 -4.01
C PRO A 131 1.45 -7.19 -4.42
N ARG A 132 2.02 -8.05 -3.58
CA ARG A 132 2.05 -9.49 -3.80
C ARG A 132 1.09 -10.20 -2.84
N PRO A 133 0.34 -11.20 -3.32
CA PRO A 133 -0.55 -11.98 -2.46
C PRO A 133 0.26 -12.71 -1.37
N HIS A 134 -0.28 -12.72 -0.16
CA HIS A 134 0.31 -13.38 1.00
C HIS A 134 -0.79 -14.01 1.85
N GLY A 135 -0.68 -15.29 2.10
CA GLY A 135 -1.62 -16.06 2.91
C GLY A 135 -1.34 -17.55 2.78
N LEU A 136 -1.89 -18.36 3.69
CA LEU A 136 -1.70 -19.81 3.73
C LEU A 136 -2.60 -20.55 2.75
N PHE A 137 -3.85 -20.14 2.64
CA PHE A 137 -4.87 -20.84 1.83
C PHE A 137 -5.46 -19.94 0.76
N ASP A 138 -5.91 -18.76 1.17
CA ASP A 138 -6.33 -17.68 0.30
C ASP A 138 -5.49 -16.44 0.63
N PRO A 139 -5.18 -15.59 -0.35
CA PRO A 139 -4.35 -14.41 -0.12
C PRO A 139 -5.15 -13.35 0.68
N ASN A 140 -5.23 -13.55 2.01
CA ASN A 140 -5.91 -12.63 2.93
C ASN A 140 -5.20 -11.29 3.08
N PHE A 141 -3.92 -11.24 2.71
CA PHE A 141 -3.09 -10.05 2.81
C PHE A 141 -2.30 -9.82 1.54
N ARG A 142 -1.86 -8.58 1.38
CA ARG A 142 -0.90 -8.19 0.36
C ARG A 142 0.36 -7.69 1.03
N THR A 143 1.50 -8.11 0.51
CA THR A 143 2.82 -7.65 0.95
C THR A 143 3.43 -6.75 -0.11
N LEU A 144 3.95 -5.61 0.30
CA LEU A 144 4.69 -4.68 -0.56
C LEU A 144 5.86 -4.06 0.19
N TYR A 145 6.80 -3.56 -0.58
CA TYR A 145 7.98 -2.89 -0.08
C TYR A 145 7.89 -1.40 -0.37
N LEU A 146 8.30 -0.62 0.60
CA LEU A 146 8.29 0.82 0.57
C LEU A 146 9.71 1.33 0.71
N LYS A 147 10.01 2.42 0.02
CA LYS A 147 11.25 3.17 0.15
C LYS A 147 10.97 4.59 0.63
N PRO A 148 11.93 5.24 1.31
CA PRO A 148 11.74 6.61 1.75
C PRO A 148 11.54 7.52 0.53
N LEU A 149 10.65 8.48 0.66
CA LEU A 149 10.51 9.56 -0.30
C LEU A 149 11.70 10.51 -0.05
N GLN A 150 12.56 10.63 -1.06
CA GLN A 150 13.71 11.55 -1.04
C GLN A 150 13.27 12.97 -1.37
#